data_406461e967fea92c5261f80c8c583ff2
#
_entry.id   406461e967fea92c5261f80c8c583ff2
#
_cell.length_a   1.000
_cell.length_b   1.000
_cell.length_c   1.000
_cell.angle_alpha   90.00
_cell.angle_beta   90.00
_cell.angle_gamma   90.00
#
_symmetry.space_group_name_H-M   'P 1'
#
loop_
_entity.id
_entity.type
_entity.pdbx_description
1 polymer ?
#
loop_
_entity_poly.entity_id
_entity_poly.type
_entity_poly.pdbx_seq_one_letter_code
_entity_poly.pdbx_strand_id
1 'polypeptide(L)'
;YIVTEYIRTTHSIRAREVIAKYWAGEIVYQDTDLTEDLATICFSHNESYTYLLQMETFRVCGQDEYLCIPFVATVLRLADIIDFDPKRTPSVLFSHLAVKNPVSLSEWKKHQSINAWTISPRKLLFSAQCEHPAIEATILAFCNQIDEELRNGTVILSNLSDEGMDIDVEVYKISLPPQVDRRKIQAKKDIISGKPIYRYHDTKFSLSKKQIIDLLMGTKLYGKPGVALRELLQNSIDACLLRQKLSELWGIEYTPKVKVSLYTKNNVDYLRVSDNGVGMNQHIIDNYYTNVGCSYYSSREFSELMVSFKSSFTPISRFGIGILSCFMVC
;
A
#
# COMPACT_ATOMS: atom_id res chain seq x y z
N TYR A 1 3.61 19.55 -2.50
CA TYR A 1 3.34 18.12 -2.80
C TYR A 1 4.25 17.19 -1.99
N ILE A 2 5.59 17.27 -2.13
CA ILE A 2 6.54 16.38 -1.43
C ILE A 2 6.33 16.41 0.10
N VAL A 3 6.18 17.59 0.68
CA VAL A 3 5.94 17.75 2.13
C VAL A 3 4.60 17.14 2.54
N THR A 4 3.54 17.35 1.75
CA THR A 4 2.22 16.79 2.03
C THR A 4 2.24 15.28 1.96
N GLU A 5 2.93 14.71 0.98
CA GLU A 5 3.06 13.27 0.82
C GLU A 5 3.90 12.66 1.93
N TYR A 6 4.99 13.30 2.32
CA TYR A 6 5.80 12.91 3.47
C TYR A 6 4.97 12.89 4.77
N ILE A 7 4.16 13.93 5.00
CA ILE A 7 3.29 13.99 6.18
C ILE A 7 2.27 12.84 6.14
N ARG A 8 1.62 12.60 5.01
CA ARG A 8 0.64 11.51 4.86
C ARG A 8 1.23 10.13 5.12
N THR A 9 2.45 9.87 4.67
CA THR A 9 3.09 8.56 4.82
C THR A 9 3.72 8.35 6.20
N THR A 10 3.99 9.40 6.95
CA THR A 10 4.70 9.31 8.24
C THR A 10 3.86 9.71 9.44
N HIS A 11 2.61 10.18 9.25
CA HIS A 11 1.81 10.72 10.36
C HIS A 11 1.49 9.68 11.44
N SER A 12 1.27 8.42 11.07
CA SER A 12 1.02 7.33 12.02
C SER A 12 2.25 7.01 12.88
N ILE A 13 3.44 6.99 12.27
CA ILE A 13 4.71 6.81 12.97
C ILE A 13 4.92 7.98 13.95
N ARG A 14 4.72 9.20 13.46
CA ARG A 14 4.85 10.41 14.29
C ARG A 14 3.83 10.46 15.42
N ALA A 15 2.59 10.03 15.19
CA ALA A 15 1.57 9.94 16.24
C ALA A 15 2.03 8.98 17.36
N ARG A 16 2.52 7.80 16.99
CA ARG A 16 3.10 6.84 17.93
C ARG A 16 4.24 7.45 18.75
N GLU A 17 5.20 8.12 18.09
CA GLU A 17 6.34 8.77 18.75
C GLU A 17 5.90 9.89 19.72
N VAL A 18 4.94 10.71 19.31
CA VAL A 18 4.40 11.81 20.13
C VAL A 18 3.69 11.25 21.36
N ILE A 19 2.83 10.24 21.19
CA ILE A 19 2.09 9.62 22.31
C ILE A 19 3.09 9.02 23.29
N ALA A 20 4.00 8.17 22.80
CA ALA A 20 4.99 7.51 23.66
C ALA A 20 5.91 8.49 24.41
N LYS A 21 6.24 9.63 23.78
CA LYS A 21 7.19 10.60 24.36
C LYS A 21 6.54 11.60 25.33
N TYR A 22 5.34 12.08 25.01
CA TYR A 22 4.75 13.21 25.72
C TYR A 22 3.56 12.83 26.60
N TRP A 23 2.98 11.63 26.40
CA TRP A 23 1.79 11.18 27.12
C TRP A 23 2.05 9.90 27.93
N ALA A 24 3.32 9.50 28.07
CA ALA A 24 3.70 8.35 28.86
C ALA A 24 3.21 8.50 30.32
N GLY A 25 2.39 7.56 30.78
CA GLY A 25 1.79 7.58 32.12
C GLY A 25 0.63 8.56 32.31
N GLU A 26 0.21 9.29 31.25
CA GLU A 26 -0.93 10.21 31.31
C GLU A 26 -2.26 9.53 30.90
N ILE A 27 -2.17 8.41 30.15
CA ILE A 27 -3.34 7.69 29.64
C ILE A 27 -3.56 6.48 30.54
N VAL A 28 -4.15 6.72 31.68
CA VAL A 28 -4.38 5.69 32.71
C VAL A 28 -5.87 5.47 32.91
N TYR A 29 -6.27 4.19 32.95
CA TYR A 29 -7.61 3.77 33.29
C TYR A 29 -7.54 2.71 34.39
N GLN A 30 -8.20 2.95 35.54
CA GLN A 30 -8.20 2.04 36.71
C GLN A 30 -6.78 1.49 37.06
N ASP A 31 -5.80 2.38 37.19
CA ASP A 31 -4.38 2.07 37.46
C ASP A 31 -3.65 1.30 36.33
N THR A 32 -4.27 1.09 35.16
CA THR A 32 -3.63 0.50 33.99
C THR A 32 -3.19 1.60 33.03
N ASP A 33 -1.90 1.67 32.73
CA ASP A 33 -1.36 2.57 31.69
C ASP A 33 -1.65 2.01 30.30
N LEU A 34 -2.43 2.74 29.50
CA LEU A 34 -2.84 2.42 28.15
C LEU A 34 -2.09 3.23 27.08
N THR A 35 -1.01 3.89 27.46
CA THR A 35 -0.24 4.78 26.53
C THR A 35 0.29 4.02 25.33
N GLU A 36 0.90 2.84 25.53
CA GLU A 36 1.42 2.01 24.43
C GLU A 36 0.30 1.41 23.58
N ASP A 37 -0.82 1.03 24.19
CA ASP A 37 -1.99 0.52 23.47
C ASP A 37 -2.54 1.60 22.52
N LEU A 38 -2.72 2.82 23.03
CA LEU A 38 -3.14 3.97 22.21
C LEU A 38 -2.13 4.28 21.10
N ALA A 39 -0.84 4.28 21.41
CA ALA A 39 0.22 4.53 20.45
C ALA A 39 0.21 3.47 19.32
N THR A 40 -0.01 2.20 19.68
CA THR A 40 -0.11 1.08 18.75
C THR A 40 -1.37 1.17 17.89
N ILE A 41 -2.53 1.51 18.47
CA ILE A 41 -3.78 1.74 17.74
C ILE A 41 -3.61 2.89 16.75
N CYS A 42 -3.04 4.02 17.19
CA CYS A 42 -2.79 5.15 16.30
C CYS A 42 -1.76 4.86 15.20
N PHE A 43 -0.77 4.03 15.46
CA PHE A 43 0.17 3.57 14.44
C PHE A 43 -0.51 2.68 13.40
N SER A 44 -1.35 1.75 13.86
CA SER A 44 -1.93 0.69 13.04
C SER A 44 -2.88 1.16 11.94
N HIS A 45 -3.43 2.39 12.03
CA HIS A 45 -4.42 2.84 11.05
C HIS A 45 -3.85 2.98 9.63
N ASN A 46 -2.52 3.08 9.49
CA ASN A 46 -1.82 3.16 8.21
C ASN A 46 -1.13 1.84 7.80
N GLU A 47 -1.20 0.81 8.67
CA GLU A 47 -0.59 -0.49 8.43
C GLU A 47 -1.53 -1.42 7.63
N SER A 48 -0.99 -2.53 7.13
CA SER A 48 -1.81 -3.58 6.50
C SER A 48 -2.83 -4.14 7.50
N TYR A 49 -4.02 -4.55 7.03
CA TYR A 49 -5.00 -5.23 7.88
C TYR A 49 -4.45 -6.51 8.54
N THR A 50 -3.45 -7.15 7.91
CA THR A 50 -2.77 -8.32 8.48
C THR A 50 -1.98 -8.00 9.76
N TYR A 51 -1.57 -6.74 9.94
CA TYR A 51 -0.95 -6.27 11.17
C TYR A 51 -1.97 -6.32 12.33
N LEU A 52 -3.22 -5.90 12.09
CA LEU A 52 -4.28 -5.93 13.09
C LEU A 52 -4.67 -7.35 13.50
N LEU A 53 -4.58 -8.32 12.57
CA LEU A 53 -4.81 -9.74 12.87
C LEU A 53 -3.74 -10.37 13.77
N GLN A 54 -2.59 -9.72 13.93
CA GLN A 54 -1.47 -10.19 14.75
C GLN A 54 -1.38 -9.45 16.10
N MET A 55 -2.28 -8.47 16.35
CA MET A 55 -2.32 -7.75 17.62
C MET A 55 -2.84 -8.65 18.73
N GLU A 56 -2.41 -8.37 19.96
CA GLU A 56 -3.07 -8.89 21.16
C GLU A 56 -4.56 -8.53 21.12
N THR A 57 -5.44 -9.50 21.31
CA THR A 57 -6.87 -9.27 21.14
C THR A 57 -7.44 -8.47 22.30
N PHE A 58 -7.08 -8.82 23.54
CA PHE A 58 -7.61 -8.18 24.73
C PHE A 58 -6.52 -7.72 25.69
N ARG A 59 -6.62 -6.48 26.10
CA ARG A 59 -5.84 -5.90 27.18
C ARG A 59 -6.69 -5.80 28.43
N VAL A 60 -6.24 -6.38 29.52
CA VAL A 60 -6.91 -6.24 30.84
C VAL A 60 -6.76 -4.81 31.33
N CYS A 61 -7.88 -4.18 31.68
CA CYS A 61 -7.96 -2.81 32.19
C CYS A 61 -8.75 -2.81 33.50
N GLY A 62 -8.07 -2.75 34.65
CA GLY A 62 -8.74 -2.85 35.94
C GLY A 62 -9.15 -4.29 36.33
N GLN A 63 -10.19 -4.43 37.14
CA GLN A 63 -10.51 -5.73 37.78
C GLN A 63 -11.25 -6.69 36.83
N ASP A 64 -12.22 -6.20 36.04
CA ASP A 64 -13.06 -7.06 35.20
C ASP A 64 -13.36 -6.40 33.84
N GLU A 65 -12.51 -5.50 33.39
CA GLU A 65 -12.71 -4.76 32.13
C GLU A 65 -11.60 -5.07 31.13
N TYR A 66 -11.98 -5.10 29.86
CA TYR A 66 -11.09 -5.48 28.77
C TYR A 66 -11.15 -4.47 27.64
N LEU A 67 -10.01 -4.09 27.11
CA LEU A 67 -9.87 -3.30 25.88
C LEU A 67 -9.62 -4.27 24.72
N CYS A 68 -10.54 -4.34 23.76
CA CYS A 68 -10.32 -5.07 22.52
C CYS A 68 -9.53 -4.19 21.54
N ILE A 69 -8.21 -4.36 21.45
CA ILE A 69 -7.30 -3.52 20.67
C ILE A 69 -7.63 -3.57 19.17
N PRO A 70 -7.80 -4.76 18.51
CA PRO A 70 -8.12 -4.81 17.09
C PRO A 70 -9.49 -4.20 16.76
N PHE A 71 -10.46 -4.26 17.69
CA PHE A 71 -11.76 -3.61 17.51
C PHE A 71 -11.61 -2.09 17.43
N VAL A 72 -10.93 -1.47 18.40
CA VAL A 72 -10.72 -0.02 18.45
C VAL A 72 -9.89 0.43 17.24
N ALA A 73 -8.84 -0.31 16.89
CA ALA A 73 -8.01 -0.03 15.71
C ALA A 73 -8.84 -0.10 14.42
N THR A 74 -9.73 -1.09 14.28
CA THR A 74 -10.63 -1.21 13.11
C THR A 74 -11.59 -0.04 13.03
N VAL A 75 -12.20 0.36 14.16
CA VAL A 75 -13.09 1.52 14.22
C VAL A 75 -12.36 2.80 13.85
N LEU A 76 -11.12 3.01 14.34
CA LEU A 76 -10.30 4.17 13.99
C LEU A 76 -10.01 4.22 12.48
N ARG A 77 -9.62 3.11 11.87
CA ARG A 77 -9.37 3.03 10.43
C ARG A 77 -10.60 3.40 9.61
N LEU A 78 -11.74 2.84 9.98
CA LEU A 78 -13.02 3.13 9.31
C LEU A 78 -13.44 4.58 9.53
N ALA A 79 -13.27 5.12 10.72
CA ALA A 79 -13.57 6.52 11.02
C ALA A 79 -12.70 7.47 10.18
N ASP A 80 -11.39 7.19 10.08
CA ASP A 80 -10.45 8.01 9.32
C ASP A 80 -10.79 8.02 7.81
N ILE A 81 -11.04 6.86 7.22
CA ILE A 81 -11.35 6.80 5.77
C ILE A 81 -12.74 7.37 5.45
N ILE A 82 -13.69 7.35 6.39
CA ILE A 82 -15.06 7.85 6.18
C ILE A 82 -15.20 9.33 6.57
N ASP A 83 -14.20 9.94 7.19
CA ASP A 83 -14.24 11.34 7.62
C ASP A 83 -14.24 12.31 6.42
N PHE A 84 -15.45 12.55 5.92
CA PHE A 84 -15.76 13.50 4.87
C PHE A 84 -16.37 14.77 5.43
N ASP A 85 -15.59 15.64 6.03
CA ASP A 85 -16.07 16.97 6.41
C ASP A 85 -15.80 17.99 5.28
N PRO A 86 -16.84 18.51 4.57
CA PRO A 86 -16.66 19.60 3.60
C PRO A 86 -16.00 20.84 4.20
N LYS A 87 -16.08 21.02 5.53
CA LYS A 87 -15.42 22.13 6.23
C LYS A 87 -13.90 22.02 6.19
N ARG A 88 -13.34 20.82 5.94
CA ARG A 88 -11.89 20.62 5.74
C ARG A 88 -11.38 21.25 4.44
N THR A 89 -12.27 21.53 3.47
CA THR A 89 -11.92 22.12 2.17
C THR A 89 -12.71 23.37 1.87
N PRO A 90 -12.65 24.42 2.73
CA PRO A 90 -13.42 25.64 2.53
C PRO A 90 -12.95 26.33 1.24
N SER A 91 -13.92 26.80 0.43
CA SER A 91 -13.66 27.44 -0.87
C SER A 91 -12.75 28.69 -0.75
N VAL A 92 -12.89 29.42 0.35
CA VAL A 92 -12.06 30.59 0.65
C VAL A 92 -10.58 30.19 0.81
N LEU A 93 -10.31 29.12 1.56
CA LEU A 93 -8.96 28.61 1.74
C LEU A 93 -8.38 28.05 0.44
N PHE A 94 -9.19 27.36 -0.34
CA PHE A 94 -8.82 26.87 -1.67
C PHE A 94 -8.31 27.99 -2.59
N SER A 95 -9.05 29.09 -2.66
CA SER A 95 -8.70 30.26 -3.46
C SER A 95 -7.42 30.94 -2.95
N HIS A 96 -7.24 30.99 -1.61
CA HIS A 96 -6.10 31.64 -0.99
C HIS A 96 -4.79 30.83 -1.16
N LEU A 97 -4.86 29.51 -1.04
CA LEU A 97 -3.70 28.62 -1.17
C LEU A 97 -3.24 28.44 -2.63
N ALA A 98 -4.04 28.86 -3.60
CA ALA A 98 -3.75 28.75 -5.03
C ALA A 98 -3.24 27.33 -5.41
N VAL A 99 -3.93 26.29 -4.96
CA VAL A 99 -3.55 24.89 -5.16
C VAL A 99 -3.41 24.59 -6.65
N LYS A 100 -2.21 24.24 -7.10
CA LYS A 100 -1.90 23.96 -8.52
C LYS A 100 -1.64 22.48 -8.81
N ASN A 101 -1.34 21.69 -7.79
CA ASN A 101 -1.05 20.27 -7.98
C ASN A 101 -2.32 19.52 -8.39
N PRO A 102 -2.31 18.74 -9.51
CA PRO A 102 -3.50 18.05 -10.03
C PRO A 102 -4.11 17.06 -9.02
N VAL A 103 -3.29 16.36 -8.24
CA VAL A 103 -3.76 15.41 -7.22
C VAL A 103 -4.49 16.15 -6.10
N SER A 104 -3.86 17.22 -5.58
CA SER A 104 -4.49 18.06 -4.54
C SER A 104 -5.78 18.72 -5.04
N LEU A 105 -5.80 19.18 -6.30
CA LEU A 105 -7.01 19.72 -6.93
C LEU A 105 -8.14 18.68 -7.00
N SER A 106 -7.81 17.46 -7.37
CA SER A 106 -8.77 16.35 -7.44
C SER A 106 -9.35 16.02 -6.06
N GLU A 107 -8.48 15.96 -5.04
CA GLU A 107 -8.91 15.73 -3.65
C GLU A 107 -9.84 16.84 -3.14
N TRP A 108 -9.48 18.11 -3.35
CA TRP A 108 -10.35 19.23 -2.96
C TRP A 108 -11.71 19.20 -3.65
N LYS A 109 -11.72 18.96 -4.97
CA LYS A 109 -12.97 18.87 -5.74
C LYS A 109 -13.81 17.67 -5.33
N LYS A 110 -13.20 16.53 -4.99
CA LYS A 110 -13.87 15.36 -4.43
C LYS A 110 -14.66 15.74 -3.17
N HIS A 111 -13.99 16.35 -2.18
CA HIS A 111 -14.65 16.78 -0.94
C HIS A 111 -15.77 17.81 -1.19
N GLN A 112 -15.54 18.78 -2.07
CA GLN A 112 -16.56 19.79 -2.39
C GLN A 112 -17.77 19.24 -3.14
N SER A 113 -17.62 18.15 -3.88
CA SER A 113 -18.71 17.56 -4.67
C SER A 113 -19.61 16.63 -3.85
N ILE A 114 -19.13 16.12 -2.70
CA ILE A 114 -19.94 15.32 -1.78
C ILE A 114 -20.75 16.27 -0.93
N ASN A 115 -22.06 16.25 -1.12
CA ASN A 115 -22.98 17.19 -0.47
C ASN A 115 -23.80 16.55 0.67
N ALA A 116 -23.83 15.23 0.76
CA ALA A 116 -24.46 14.50 1.84
C ALA A 116 -23.92 13.08 1.96
N TRP A 117 -23.91 12.54 3.18
CA TRP A 117 -23.64 11.16 3.47
C TRP A 117 -24.54 10.63 4.58
N THR A 118 -24.74 9.33 4.59
CA THR A 118 -25.47 8.62 5.65
C THR A 118 -24.66 7.41 6.06
N ILE A 119 -24.36 7.31 7.35
CA ILE A 119 -23.65 6.20 7.95
C ILE A 119 -24.61 5.47 8.89
N SER A 120 -24.80 4.19 8.67
CA SER A 120 -25.56 3.30 9.55
C SER A 120 -24.97 1.89 9.50
N PRO A 121 -25.26 1.00 10.46
CA PRO A 121 -24.73 -0.36 10.46
C PRO A 121 -24.99 -1.18 9.20
N ARG A 122 -26.04 -0.83 8.46
CA ARG A 122 -26.46 -1.55 7.24
C ARG A 122 -26.20 -0.79 5.95
N LYS A 123 -25.85 0.49 6.03
CA LYS A 123 -25.79 1.34 4.84
C LYS A 123 -24.80 2.48 5.02
N LEU A 124 -23.88 2.56 4.10
CA LEU A 124 -23.03 3.72 3.87
C LEU A 124 -23.39 4.31 2.50
N LEU A 125 -23.91 5.53 2.49
CA LEU A 125 -24.38 6.19 1.27
C LEU A 125 -23.69 7.54 1.12
N PHE A 126 -23.13 7.79 -0.08
CA PHE A 126 -22.70 9.11 -0.50
C PHE A 126 -23.62 9.71 -1.55
N SER A 127 -23.86 11.02 -1.44
CA SER A 127 -24.54 11.83 -2.45
C SER A 127 -23.55 12.86 -2.98
N ALA A 128 -23.35 12.88 -4.30
CA ALA A 128 -22.47 13.82 -4.95
C ALA A 128 -23.05 14.32 -6.27
N GLN A 129 -22.83 15.62 -6.55
CA GLN A 129 -23.19 16.26 -7.82
C GLN A 129 -21.90 16.67 -8.52
N CYS A 130 -21.48 15.86 -9.49
CA CYS A 130 -20.18 16.00 -10.14
C CYS A 130 -20.27 16.92 -11.36
N GLU A 131 -19.39 17.91 -11.40
CA GLU A 131 -19.30 18.86 -12.54
C GLU A 131 -18.43 18.34 -13.70
N HIS A 132 -17.67 17.26 -13.45
CA HIS A 132 -16.77 16.69 -14.44
C HIS A 132 -16.62 15.17 -14.22
N PRO A 133 -16.53 14.36 -15.30
CA PRO A 133 -16.40 12.90 -15.18
C PRO A 133 -15.17 12.44 -14.38
N ALA A 134 -14.06 13.20 -14.41
CA ALA A 134 -12.89 12.88 -13.60
C ALA A 134 -13.14 13.00 -12.09
N ILE A 135 -14.02 13.91 -11.65
CA ILE A 135 -14.40 14.06 -10.25
C ILE A 135 -15.25 12.85 -9.83
N GLU A 136 -16.22 12.46 -10.68
CA GLU A 136 -17.04 11.27 -10.45
C GLU A 136 -16.18 10.01 -10.35
N ALA A 137 -15.23 9.85 -11.28
CA ALA A 137 -14.25 8.75 -11.24
C ALA A 137 -13.43 8.72 -9.93
N THR A 138 -12.98 9.87 -9.46
CA THR A 138 -12.22 9.99 -8.20
C THR A 138 -13.08 9.60 -6.99
N ILE A 139 -14.34 10.02 -6.95
CA ILE A 139 -15.28 9.65 -5.87
C ILE A 139 -15.57 8.15 -5.91
N LEU A 140 -15.80 7.58 -7.09
CA LEU A 140 -16.04 6.14 -7.24
C LEU A 140 -14.81 5.29 -6.86
N ALA A 141 -13.61 5.74 -7.23
CA ALA A 141 -12.36 5.10 -6.81
C ALA A 141 -12.19 5.13 -5.29
N PHE A 142 -12.55 6.25 -4.67
CA PHE A 142 -12.54 6.38 -3.22
C PHE A 142 -13.58 5.47 -2.55
N CYS A 143 -14.79 5.33 -3.10
CA CYS A 143 -15.77 4.36 -2.62
C CYS A 143 -15.23 2.92 -2.69
N ASN A 144 -14.38 2.58 -3.69
CA ASN A 144 -13.75 1.27 -3.75
C ASN A 144 -12.76 1.05 -2.60
N GLN A 145 -12.01 2.08 -2.20
CA GLN A 145 -11.11 2.02 -1.05
C GLN A 145 -11.88 1.81 0.26
N ILE A 146 -13.02 2.51 0.43
CA ILE A 146 -13.90 2.29 1.59
C ILE A 146 -14.45 0.85 1.59
N ASP A 147 -14.89 0.34 0.44
CA ASP A 147 -15.38 -1.04 0.35
C ASP A 147 -14.30 -2.07 0.72
N GLU A 148 -13.05 -1.79 0.39
CA GLU A 148 -11.92 -2.62 0.78
C GLU A 148 -11.69 -2.58 2.29
N GLU A 149 -11.70 -1.39 2.90
CA GLU A 149 -11.56 -1.26 4.36
C GLU A 149 -12.75 -1.87 5.12
N LEU A 150 -13.96 -1.79 4.61
CA LEU A 150 -15.12 -2.48 5.20
C LEU A 150 -14.95 -4.00 5.17
N ARG A 151 -14.44 -4.56 4.05
CA ARG A 151 -14.14 -6.00 3.97
C ARG A 151 -13.02 -6.40 4.93
N ASN A 152 -11.93 -5.62 4.97
CA ASN A 152 -10.81 -5.85 5.87
C ASN A 152 -11.27 -5.79 7.34
N GLY A 153 -12.06 -4.79 7.70
CA GLY A 153 -12.68 -4.67 9.03
C GLY A 153 -13.56 -5.87 9.37
N THR A 154 -14.38 -6.35 8.43
CA THR A 154 -15.19 -7.56 8.62
C THR A 154 -14.31 -8.78 8.89
N VAL A 155 -13.20 -8.95 8.14
CA VAL A 155 -12.25 -10.05 8.36
C VAL A 155 -11.62 -9.95 9.74
N ILE A 156 -11.14 -8.77 10.17
CA ILE A 156 -10.53 -8.57 11.48
C ILE A 156 -11.52 -8.94 12.60
N LEU A 157 -12.74 -8.34 12.54
CA LEU A 157 -13.75 -8.55 13.59
C LEU A 157 -14.25 -9.99 13.65
N SER A 158 -14.33 -10.69 12.50
CA SER A 158 -14.73 -12.10 12.47
C SER A 158 -13.67 -13.06 13.03
N ASN A 159 -12.40 -12.65 13.06
CA ASN A 159 -11.29 -13.43 13.57
C ASN A 159 -10.98 -13.18 15.06
N LEU A 160 -11.73 -12.31 15.74
CA LEU A 160 -11.56 -12.10 17.17
C LEU A 160 -11.88 -13.38 17.94
N SER A 161 -11.02 -13.71 18.92
CA SER A 161 -11.17 -14.86 19.82
C SER A 161 -10.97 -14.40 21.28
N ASP A 162 -11.56 -15.11 22.22
CA ASP A 162 -11.46 -14.81 23.66
C ASP A 162 -10.10 -15.15 24.27
N GLU A 163 -9.24 -15.84 23.50
CA GLU A 163 -7.92 -16.29 23.97
C GLU A 163 -7.97 -17.08 25.32
N GLY A 164 -9.13 -17.65 25.65
CA GLY A 164 -9.37 -18.39 26.89
C GLY A 164 -9.66 -17.51 28.11
N MET A 165 -10.05 -16.25 27.94
CA MET A 165 -10.31 -15.29 29.03
C MET A 165 -11.78 -15.23 29.47
N ASP A 166 -12.65 -16.09 28.96
CA ASP A 166 -14.11 -16.09 29.27
C ASP A 166 -14.79 -14.73 28.93
N ILE A 167 -14.39 -14.15 27.82
CA ILE A 167 -14.92 -12.87 27.31
C ILE A 167 -15.97 -13.13 26.25
N ASP A 168 -17.11 -12.45 26.31
CA ASP A 168 -18.11 -12.47 25.25
C ASP A 168 -17.61 -11.68 24.01
N VAL A 169 -16.92 -12.38 23.12
CA VAL A 169 -16.33 -11.81 21.90
C VAL A 169 -17.39 -11.33 20.91
N GLU A 170 -18.62 -11.89 20.98
CA GLU A 170 -19.69 -11.56 20.03
C GLU A 170 -20.10 -10.09 20.10
N VAL A 171 -19.93 -9.41 21.23
CA VAL A 171 -20.21 -7.98 21.38
C VAL A 171 -19.32 -7.10 20.48
N TYR A 172 -18.13 -7.59 20.12
CA TYR A 172 -17.18 -6.88 19.24
C TYR A 172 -17.36 -7.25 17.75
N LYS A 173 -18.08 -8.31 17.43
CA LYS A 173 -18.34 -8.77 16.06
C LYS A 173 -19.50 -8.01 15.42
N ILE A 174 -19.37 -6.70 15.35
CA ILE A 174 -20.38 -5.84 14.75
C ILE A 174 -20.51 -6.08 13.24
N SER A 175 -21.74 -5.97 12.72
CA SER A 175 -21.98 -6.05 11.29
C SER A 175 -21.65 -4.72 10.61
N LEU A 176 -20.74 -4.76 9.66
CA LEU A 176 -20.39 -3.61 8.82
C LEU A 176 -21.19 -3.61 7.52
N PRO A 177 -21.44 -2.44 6.90
CA PRO A 177 -22.04 -2.36 5.58
C PRO A 177 -21.19 -3.13 4.55
N PRO A 178 -21.79 -3.89 3.63
CA PRO A 178 -21.02 -4.69 2.67
C PRO A 178 -20.30 -3.84 1.61
N GLN A 179 -20.83 -2.64 1.34
CA GLN A 179 -20.27 -1.69 0.38
C GLN A 179 -20.93 -0.32 0.50
N VAL A 180 -20.31 0.67 -0.12
CA VAL A 180 -20.86 2.03 -0.27
C VAL A 180 -21.98 2.05 -1.32
N ASP A 181 -23.12 2.63 -0.98
CA ASP A 181 -24.21 2.90 -1.92
C ASP A 181 -23.88 4.13 -2.78
N ARG A 182 -23.62 3.89 -4.07
CA ARG A 182 -23.17 4.90 -5.04
C ARG A 182 -24.28 5.49 -5.90
N ARG A 183 -25.55 5.08 -5.70
CA ARG A 183 -26.68 5.45 -6.58
C ARG A 183 -26.94 6.95 -6.66
N LYS A 184 -26.47 7.72 -5.68
CA LYS A 184 -26.60 9.18 -5.62
C LYS A 184 -25.33 9.94 -6.03
N ILE A 185 -24.31 9.23 -6.52
CA ILE A 185 -23.13 9.84 -7.16
C ILE A 185 -23.46 9.96 -8.64
N GLN A 186 -23.60 11.19 -9.15
CA GLN A 186 -24.06 11.42 -10.51
C GLN A 186 -23.59 12.77 -11.05
N ALA A 187 -23.65 12.91 -12.36
CA ALA A 187 -23.38 14.17 -13.04
C ALA A 187 -24.36 15.26 -12.59
N LYS A 188 -23.89 16.48 -12.41
CA LYS A 188 -24.72 17.66 -12.19
C LYS A 188 -25.69 17.83 -13.36
N LYS A 189 -26.90 18.30 -13.06
CA LYS A 189 -27.90 18.60 -14.08
C LYS A 189 -27.73 20.03 -14.57
N ASP A 190 -27.82 20.21 -15.85
CA ASP A 190 -27.92 21.53 -16.47
C ASP A 190 -29.21 22.22 -16.02
N ILE A 191 -29.10 23.49 -15.64
CA ILE A 191 -30.22 24.26 -15.03
C ILE A 191 -31.35 24.46 -16.03
N ILE A 192 -31.04 24.59 -17.31
CA ILE A 192 -32.04 24.94 -18.35
C ILE A 192 -32.73 23.68 -18.87
N SER A 193 -31.95 22.66 -19.23
CA SER A 193 -32.45 21.43 -19.86
C SER A 193 -32.87 20.35 -18.86
N GLY A 194 -32.45 20.43 -17.60
CA GLY A 194 -32.64 19.40 -16.57
C GLY A 194 -31.89 18.09 -16.84
N LYS A 195 -31.11 18.02 -17.91
CA LYS A 195 -30.37 16.82 -18.30
C LYS A 195 -28.96 16.79 -17.63
N PRO A 196 -28.41 15.61 -17.38
CA PRO A 196 -27.02 15.50 -16.93
C PRO A 196 -26.08 16.19 -17.93
N ILE A 197 -25.11 16.97 -17.42
CA ILE A 197 -24.14 17.69 -18.23
C ILE A 197 -23.15 16.76 -18.95
N TYR A 198 -23.01 15.50 -18.48
CA TYR A 198 -22.27 14.43 -19.15
C TYR A 198 -22.87 13.06 -18.77
N ARG A 199 -22.45 12.02 -19.48
CA ARG A 199 -22.67 10.62 -19.09
C ARG A 199 -21.36 10.00 -18.69
N TYR A 200 -21.31 9.45 -17.48
CA TYR A 200 -20.12 8.75 -16.99
C TYR A 200 -20.11 7.30 -17.52
N HIS A 201 -18.97 6.89 -18.05
CA HIS A 201 -18.65 5.52 -18.38
C HIS A 201 -17.29 5.18 -17.76
N ASP A 202 -17.23 4.13 -16.93
CA ASP A 202 -15.96 3.65 -16.34
C ASP A 202 -15.16 2.87 -17.39
N THR A 203 -14.77 3.57 -18.44
CA THR A 203 -13.94 2.99 -19.50
C THR A 203 -12.47 3.10 -19.08
N LYS A 204 -11.85 1.95 -18.80
CA LYS A 204 -10.43 1.86 -18.45
C LYS A 204 -9.70 1.12 -19.55
N PHE A 205 -8.49 1.60 -19.87
CA PHE A 205 -7.56 0.77 -20.63
C PHE A 205 -7.17 -0.43 -19.77
N SER A 206 -7.58 -1.62 -20.17
CA SER A 206 -7.14 -2.86 -19.54
C SER A 206 -6.17 -3.58 -20.46
N LEU A 207 -5.06 -4.01 -19.87
CA LEU A 207 -4.09 -4.84 -20.59
C LEU A 207 -4.39 -6.31 -20.27
N SER A 208 -4.59 -7.11 -21.31
CA SER A 208 -4.70 -8.56 -21.14
C SER A 208 -3.35 -9.11 -20.65
N LYS A 209 -3.29 -9.63 -19.42
CA LYS A 209 -2.07 -10.24 -18.85
C LYS A 209 -1.46 -11.26 -19.81
N LYS A 210 -2.29 -12.11 -20.43
CA LYS A 210 -1.85 -13.13 -21.39
C LYS A 210 -1.19 -12.50 -22.60
N GLN A 211 -1.83 -11.50 -23.23
CA GLN A 211 -1.29 -10.84 -24.41
C GLN A 211 -0.02 -10.06 -24.12
N ILE A 212 0.10 -9.47 -22.91
CA ILE A 212 1.34 -8.80 -22.49
C ILE A 212 2.46 -9.81 -22.31
N ILE A 213 2.19 -10.93 -21.63
CA ILE A 213 3.16 -12.02 -21.46
C ILE A 213 3.59 -12.55 -22.81
N ASP A 214 2.64 -12.84 -23.71
CA ASP A 214 2.91 -13.28 -25.08
C ASP A 214 3.75 -12.27 -25.89
N LEU A 215 3.48 -10.96 -25.71
CA LEU A 215 4.24 -9.89 -26.33
C LEU A 215 5.65 -9.77 -25.73
N LEU A 216 5.77 -9.88 -24.42
CA LEU A 216 7.06 -9.78 -23.70
C LEU A 216 7.91 -11.04 -23.92
N MET A 217 7.29 -12.22 -23.98
CA MET A 217 7.96 -13.49 -24.23
C MET A 217 8.20 -13.77 -25.72
N GLY A 218 7.50 -13.05 -26.61
CA GLY A 218 7.72 -13.18 -28.06
C GLY A 218 9.07 -12.63 -28.49
N THR A 219 9.68 -13.28 -29.48
CA THR A 219 10.99 -12.90 -30.07
C THR A 219 11.07 -11.45 -30.55
N LYS A 220 9.93 -10.78 -30.67
CA LYS A 220 9.85 -9.37 -31.12
C LYS A 220 10.41 -8.37 -30.12
N LEU A 221 10.38 -8.64 -28.81
CA LEU A 221 10.89 -7.71 -27.81
C LEU A 221 12.38 -7.95 -27.50
N TYR A 222 12.82 -9.22 -27.47
CA TYR A 222 14.18 -9.60 -27.08
C TYR A 222 15.06 -10.09 -28.23
N GLY A 223 14.51 -10.34 -29.41
CA GLY A 223 15.20 -10.59 -30.67
C GLY A 223 16.19 -11.77 -30.73
N LYS A 224 16.86 -12.11 -29.65
CA LYS A 224 17.91 -13.15 -29.60
C LYS A 224 17.97 -13.83 -28.23
N PRO A 225 18.18 -15.18 -28.17
CA PRO A 225 18.33 -15.93 -26.92
C PRO A 225 19.44 -15.44 -25.99
N GLY A 226 20.49 -14.84 -26.54
CA GLY A 226 21.60 -14.26 -25.76
C GLY A 226 21.19 -13.13 -24.81
N VAL A 227 19.99 -12.55 -24.97
CA VAL A 227 19.46 -11.54 -24.04
C VAL A 227 19.22 -12.15 -22.67
N ALA A 228 18.73 -13.40 -22.57
CA ALA A 228 18.54 -14.07 -21.29
C ALA A 228 19.83 -14.17 -20.47
N LEU A 229 20.93 -14.56 -21.11
CA LEU A 229 22.24 -14.59 -20.46
C LEU A 229 22.68 -13.19 -20.03
N ARG A 230 22.48 -12.19 -20.87
CA ARG A 230 22.81 -10.80 -20.53
C ARG A 230 22.05 -10.32 -19.29
N GLU A 231 20.76 -10.57 -19.20
CA GLU A 231 19.91 -10.17 -18.06
C GLU A 231 20.36 -10.87 -16.77
N LEU A 232 20.67 -12.19 -16.83
CA LEU A 232 21.21 -12.93 -15.69
C LEU A 232 22.55 -12.37 -15.22
N LEU A 233 23.44 -12.04 -16.18
CA LEU A 233 24.74 -11.44 -15.86
C LEU A 233 24.60 -10.04 -15.24
N GLN A 234 23.70 -9.21 -15.76
CA GLN A 234 23.46 -7.87 -15.22
C GLN A 234 22.94 -7.95 -13.77
N ASN A 235 21.99 -8.82 -13.49
CA ASN A 235 21.50 -9.03 -12.13
C ASN A 235 22.60 -9.53 -11.17
N SER A 236 23.43 -10.47 -11.63
CA SER A 236 24.56 -10.99 -10.84
C SER A 236 25.62 -9.93 -10.60
N ILE A 237 25.92 -9.09 -11.59
CA ILE A 237 26.88 -7.98 -11.47
C ILE A 237 26.33 -6.94 -10.47
N ASP A 238 25.06 -6.54 -10.59
CA ASP A 238 24.44 -5.59 -9.67
C ASP A 238 24.47 -6.10 -8.22
N ALA A 239 24.17 -7.39 -8.01
CA ALA A 239 24.25 -8.02 -6.69
C ALA A 239 25.69 -7.99 -6.12
N CYS A 240 26.68 -8.24 -6.96
CA CYS A 240 28.09 -8.17 -6.55
C CYS A 240 28.56 -6.75 -6.26
N LEU A 241 28.20 -5.78 -7.10
CA LEU A 241 28.56 -4.37 -6.90
C LEU A 241 27.93 -3.79 -5.63
N LEU A 242 26.66 -4.14 -5.37
CA LEU A 242 26.01 -3.74 -4.12
C LEU A 242 26.71 -4.34 -2.91
N ARG A 243 27.05 -5.64 -2.94
CA ARG A 243 27.80 -6.29 -1.86
C ARG A 243 29.17 -5.68 -1.65
N GLN A 244 29.88 -5.37 -2.73
CA GLN A 244 31.16 -4.70 -2.64
C GLN A 244 31.03 -3.37 -1.89
N LYS A 245 30.02 -2.57 -2.25
CA LYS A 245 29.74 -1.29 -1.61
C LYS A 245 29.44 -1.43 -0.12
N LEU A 246 28.62 -2.39 0.25
CA LEU A 246 28.33 -2.69 1.65
C LEU A 246 29.55 -3.20 2.42
N SER A 247 30.37 -4.05 1.79
CA SER A 247 31.59 -4.57 2.40
C SER A 247 32.63 -3.48 2.66
N GLU A 248 32.79 -2.53 1.74
CA GLU A 248 33.60 -1.32 1.93
C GLU A 248 33.14 -0.50 3.16
N LEU A 249 31.83 -0.32 3.33
CA LEU A 249 31.27 0.40 4.47
C LEU A 249 31.49 -0.32 5.80
N TRP A 250 31.52 -1.64 5.79
CA TRP A 250 31.71 -2.47 6.99
C TRP A 250 33.16 -2.83 7.25
N GLY A 251 34.10 -2.42 6.38
CA GLY A 251 35.52 -2.76 6.49
C GLY A 251 35.80 -4.26 6.27
N ILE A 252 34.96 -4.95 5.50
CA ILE A 252 35.07 -6.38 5.20
C ILE A 252 35.71 -6.56 3.84
N GLU A 253 36.75 -7.39 3.76
CA GLU A 253 37.37 -7.75 2.49
C GLU A 253 36.41 -8.60 1.65
N TYR A 254 36.18 -8.19 0.41
CA TYR A 254 35.29 -8.87 -0.52
C TYR A 254 35.79 -8.78 -1.95
N THR A 255 35.81 -9.93 -2.62
CA THR A 255 36.15 -10.03 -4.04
C THR A 255 34.94 -10.51 -4.82
N PRO A 256 34.35 -9.65 -5.72
CA PRO A 256 33.21 -10.03 -6.53
C PRO A 256 33.52 -11.19 -7.48
N LYS A 257 32.59 -12.14 -7.58
CA LYS A 257 32.76 -13.31 -8.44
C LYS A 257 31.41 -13.66 -9.09
N VAL A 258 31.43 -13.72 -10.42
CA VAL A 258 30.30 -14.24 -11.22
C VAL A 258 30.83 -15.42 -12.04
N LYS A 259 30.13 -16.54 -12.02
CA LYS A 259 30.52 -17.79 -12.73
C LYS A 259 29.41 -18.21 -13.65
N VAL A 260 29.72 -18.42 -14.93
CA VAL A 260 28.84 -19.03 -15.92
C VAL A 260 29.30 -20.44 -16.19
N SER A 261 28.37 -21.39 -16.20
CA SER A 261 28.66 -22.79 -16.45
C SER A 261 27.61 -23.43 -17.37
N LEU A 262 28.05 -24.17 -18.35
CA LEU A 262 27.21 -25.03 -19.17
C LEU A 262 27.51 -26.48 -18.78
N TYR A 263 26.47 -27.27 -18.55
CA TYR A 263 26.59 -28.69 -18.25
C TYR A 263 25.35 -29.47 -18.63
N THR A 264 25.49 -30.71 -18.96
CA THR A 264 24.41 -31.64 -19.28
C THR A 264 24.13 -32.54 -18.09
N LYS A 265 22.87 -32.68 -17.69
CA LYS A 265 22.41 -33.62 -16.66
C LYS A 265 21.12 -34.28 -17.12
N ASN A 266 21.05 -35.62 -17.09
CA ASN A 266 19.89 -36.38 -17.52
C ASN A 266 19.44 -36.03 -18.96
N ASN A 267 20.36 -35.89 -19.89
CA ASN A 267 20.15 -35.45 -21.27
C ASN A 267 19.46 -34.07 -21.44
N VAL A 268 19.52 -33.23 -20.41
CA VAL A 268 19.05 -31.82 -20.47
C VAL A 268 20.24 -30.92 -20.28
N ASP A 269 20.40 -29.93 -21.15
CA ASP A 269 21.45 -28.94 -21.05
C ASP A 269 21.04 -27.83 -20.09
N TYR A 270 21.98 -27.44 -19.22
CA TYR A 270 21.79 -26.40 -18.21
C TYR A 270 22.79 -25.27 -18.42
N LEU A 271 22.26 -24.05 -18.43
CA LEU A 271 23.05 -22.83 -18.26
C LEU A 271 22.88 -22.37 -16.79
N ARG A 272 24.00 -22.33 -16.07
CA ARG A 272 24.03 -21.83 -14.67
C ARG A 272 24.81 -20.54 -14.61
N VAL A 273 24.19 -19.52 -14.05
CA VAL A 273 24.86 -18.28 -13.63
C VAL A 273 24.83 -18.25 -12.11
N SER A 274 25.98 -18.04 -11.48
CA SER A 274 26.13 -18.00 -10.02
C SER A 274 26.97 -16.80 -9.65
N ASP A 275 26.61 -16.13 -8.58
CA ASP A 275 27.34 -15.01 -8.01
C ASP A 275 27.56 -15.18 -6.51
N ASN A 276 28.43 -14.36 -5.94
CA ASN A 276 28.63 -14.22 -4.51
C ASN A 276 28.14 -12.84 -4.00
N GLY A 277 27.18 -12.24 -4.69
CA GLY A 277 26.59 -10.95 -4.36
C GLY A 277 25.76 -10.93 -3.06
N VAL A 278 24.90 -9.92 -2.90
CA VAL A 278 24.05 -9.76 -1.70
C VAL A 278 22.96 -10.82 -1.59
N GLY A 279 22.63 -11.52 -2.69
CA GLY A 279 21.52 -12.47 -2.74
C GLY A 279 20.13 -11.78 -2.66
N MET A 280 19.09 -12.59 -2.51
CA MET A 280 17.72 -12.16 -2.35
C MET A 280 17.07 -12.94 -1.21
N ASN A 281 16.37 -12.24 -0.32
CA ASN A 281 15.51 -12.88 0.66
C ASN A 281 14.13 -13.20 0.04
N GLN A 282 13.28 -13.93 0.76
CA GLN A 282 11.96 -14.32 0.27
C GLN A 282 11.08 -13.11 -0.10
N HIS A 283 11.13 -12.04 0.69
CA HIS A 283 10.40 -10.81 0.43
C HIS A 283 10.79 -10.18 -0.92
N ILE A 284 12.08 -10.11 -1.24
CA ILE A 284 12.57 -9.59 -2.52
C ILE A 284 12.12 -10.49 -3.68
N ILE A 285 12.16 -11.81 -3.48
CA ILE A 285 11.71 -12.77 -4.51
C ILE A 285 10.23 -12.55 -4.81
N ASP A 286 9.36 -12.52 -3.80
CA ASP A 286 7.91 -12.50 -3.96
C ASP A 286 7.40 -11.14 -4.49
N ASN A 287 7.98 -10.02 -4.05
CA ASN A 287 7.45 -8.70 -4.36
C ASN A 287 8.14 -8.01 -5.55
N TYR A 288 9.36 -8.41 -5.89
CA TYR A 288 10.14 -7.74 -6.95
C TYR A 288 10.62 -8.71 -8.03
N TYR A 289 11.28 -9.82 -7.68
CA TYR A 289 11.93 -10.69 -8.65
C TYR A 289 10.92 -11.44 -9.53
N THR A 290 9.84 -11.96 -8.94
CA THR A 290 8.75 -12.66 -9.65
C THR A 290 7.64 -11.72 -10.11
N ASN A 291 7.68 -10.45 -9.71
CA ASN A 291 6.68 -9.46 -10.08
C ASN A 291 7.17 -8.63 -11.27
N VAL A 292 6.68 -8.98 -12.45
CA VAL A 292 7.12 -8.41 -13.72
C VAL A 292 6.88 -6.90 -13.78
N GLY A 293 7.93 -6.14 -14.11
CA GLY A 293 7.89 -4.69 -14.14
C GLY A 293 8.25 -4.01 -12.82
N CYS A 294 8.49 -4.81 -11.75
CA CYS A 294 8.95 -4.30 -10.48
C CYS A 294 10.46 -4.51 -10.34
N SER A 295 11.18 -3.49 -9.85
CA SER A 295 12.60 -3.58 -9.55
C SER A 295 12.84 -3.20 -8.10
N TYR A 296 13.51 -4.08 -7.34
CA TYR A 296 13.91 -3.81 -5.96
C TYR A 296 14.76 -2.54 -5.86
N TYR A 297 15.67 -2.34 -6.80
CA TYR A 297 16.53 -1.16 -6.84
C TYR A 297 15.81 0.16 -7.08
N SER A 298 14.57 0.11 -7.57
CA SER A 298 13.70 1.28 -7.73
C SER A 298 12.70 1.43 -6.58
N SER A 299 12.73 0.54 -5.59
CA SER A 299 11.82 0.56 -4.46
C SER A 299 12.17 1.64 -3.44
N ARG A 300 11.17 2.03 -2.66
CA ARG A 300 11.35 2.92 -1.52
C ARG A 300 12.25 2.28 -0.46
N GLU A 301 12.06 0.98 -0.18
CA GLU A 301 12.87 0.22 0.78
C GLU A 301 14.36 0.26 0.43
N PHE A 302 14.69 0.09 -0.84
CA PHE A 302 16.08 0.20 -1.30
C PHE A 302 16.62 1.61 -1.17
N SER A 303 15.81 2.62 -1.48
CA SER A 303 16.20 4.02 -1.32
C SER A 303 16.46 4.38 0.15
N GLU A 304 15.60 3.93 1.06
CA GLU A 304 15.78 4.10 2.50
C GLU A 304 17.05 3.39 3.01
N LEU A 305 17.33 2.18 2.51
CA LEU A 305 18.54 1.44 2.81
C LEU A 305 19.79 2.24 2.38
N MET A 306 19.80 2.78 1.16
CA MET A 306 20.93 3.57 0.66
C MET A 306 21.13 4.86 1.44
N VAL A 307 20.06 5.53 1.84
CA VAL A 307 20.12 6.72 2.70
C VAL A 307 20.71 6.37 4.08
N SER A 308 20.28 5.27 4.69
CA SER A 308 20.78 4.82 6.00
C SER A 308 22.28 4.56 5.98
N PHE A 309 22.81 4.07 4.87
CA PHE A 309 24.25 3.84 4.66
C PHE A 309 24.99 5.09 4.14
N LYS A 310 24.33 6.22 3.96
CA LYS A 310 24.90 7.44 3.35
C LYS A 310 25.66 7.15 2.04
N SER A 311 25.12 6.21 1.25
CA SER A 311 25.75 5.71 0.04
C SER A 311 24.82 5.91 -1.15
N SER A 312 25.41 5.98 -2.36
CA SER A 312 24.67 5.96 -3.63
C SER A 312 25.05 4.70 -4.41
N PHE A 313 24.03 4.07 -5.00
CA PHE A 313 24.21 2.92 -5.87
C PHE A 313 23.34 3.09 -7.10
N THR A 314 23.90 2.89 -8.28
CA THR A 314 23.16 2.94 -9.54
C THR A 314 23.23 1.56 -10.20
N PRO A 315 22.12 0.80 -10.22
CA PRO A 315 22.08 -0.51 -10.85
C PRO A 315 22.12 -0.41 -12.37
N ILE A 316 22.64 -1.46 -13.00
CA ILE A 316 22.62 -1.66 -14.46
C ILE A 316 21.22 -2.11 -14.89
N SER A 317 20.62 -3.03 -14.13
CA SER A 317 19.25 -3.54 -14.34
C SER A 317 18.21 -2.57 -13.80
N ARG A 318 17.29 -2.09 -14.68
CA ARG A 318 16.33 -1.02 -14.31
C ARG A 318 14.87 -1.39 -14.45
N PHE A 319 14.51 -2.40 -15.25
CA PHE A 319 13.14 -2.56 -15.72
C PHE A 319 12.35 -3.69 -15.05
N GLY A 320 12.97 -4.60 -14.29
CA GLY A 320 12.28 -5.71 -13.60
C GLY A 320 11.58 -6.71 -14.55
N ILE A 321 11.99 -6.77 -15.82
CA ILE A 321 11.42 -7.69 -16.81
C ILE A 321 12.42 -8.75 -17.28
N GLY A 322 13.67 -8.65 -16.88
CA GLY A 322 14.79 -9.47 -17.39
C GLY A 322 14.60 -10.97 -17.17
N ILE A 323 14.01 -11.37 -16.05
CA ILE A 323 13.76 -12.79 -15.74
C ILE A 323 12.88 -13.49 -16.78
N LEU A 324 11.93 -12.74 -17.39
CA LEU A 324 11.08 -13.32 -18.44
C LEU A 324 11.85 -13.79 -19.66
N SER A 325 13.01 -13.19 -19.94
CA SER A 325 13.87 -13.59 -21.06
C SER A 325 14.41 -15.02 -20.90
N CYS A 326 14.51 -15.53 -19.67
CA CYS A 326 14.94 -16.92 -19.42
C CYS A 326 13.96 -17.93 -19.98
N PHE A 327 12.65 -17.64 -19.93
CA PHE A 327 11.60 -18.51 -20.49
C PHE A 327 11.58 -18.54 -22.03
N MET A 328 12.41 -17.75 -22.69
CA MET A 328 12.61 -17.82 -24.15
C MET A 328 13.66 -18.89 -24.53
N VAL A 329 14.43 -19.37 -23.58
CA VAL A 329 15.56 -20.26 -23.79
C VAL A 329 15.32 -21.63 -23.15
N CYS A 330 14.47 -21.67 -22.10
CA CYS A 330 14.17 -22.89 -21.33
C CYS A 330 12.84 -23.50 -21.72
#